data_100b09337bae24a2cd24617add0effcb
#
_entry.id   100b09337bae24a2cd24617add0effcb
#
_cell.length_a   1.000
_cell.length_b   1.000
_cell.length_c   1.000
_cell.angle_alpha   90.00
_cell.angle_beta   90.00
_cell.angle_gamma   90.00
#
_symmetry.space_group_name_H-M   'P 1'
#
loop_
_entity.id
_entity.type
_entity.pdbx_description
1 polymer ?
#
loop_
_entity_poly.entity_id
_entity_poly.type
_entity_poly.pdbx_seq_one_letter_code
_entity_poly.pdbx_strand_id
1 'polypeptide(L)'
;MKKKPTGKTIEILARGACVGRGRILLCRNRKHGNVYLPGGHVDWGEDSRHALAREWREELGVPCRAGRFLGVVEQIYDARNGRTSEISLIFEVSCPALSPAANPASAEEHLAFEWVPLKALDRSGLLPEILAECLPGWCARPAAAARRWRGFQD
;
A
#
# COMPACT_ATOMS: atom_id res chain seq x y z
N MET A 1 -20.65 -4.29 -30.04
CA MET A 1 -19.50 -4.67 -29.17
C MET A 1 -18.69 -3.42 -28.86
N LYS A 2 -18.67 -2.98 -27.62
CA LYS A 2 -17.74 -1.91 -27.21
C LYS A 2 -16.33 -2.48 -27.24
N LYS A 3 -15.44 -1.95 -28.08
CA LYS A 3 -14.01 -2.27 -28.09
C LYS A 3 -13.49 -2.05 -26.68
N LYS A 4 -12.89 -3.08 -26.05
CA LYS A 4 -12.09 -2.90 -24.82
C LYS A 4 -11.00 -1.87 -25.15
N PRO A 5 -10.84 -0.81 -24.36
CA PRO A 5 -9.71 0.08 -24.56
C PRO A 5 -8.42 -0.71 -24.35
N THR A 6 -7.61 -0.79 -25.37
CA THR A 6 -6.29 -1.41 -25.34
C THR A 6 -5.25 -0.38 -24.87
N GLY A 7 -5.53 0.23 -23.72
CA GLY A 7 -4.63 1.21 -23.15
C GLY A 7 -3.51 0.54 -22.35
N LYS A 8 -2.29 1.05 -22.49
CA LYS A 8 -1.20 0.82 -21.54
C LYS A 8 -1.14 2.01 -20.62
N THR A 9 -1.16 1.77 -19.31
CA THR A 9 -1.16 2.82 -18.29
C THR A 9 0.03 2.64 -17.36
N ILE A 10 0.62 3.74 -16.94
CA ILE A 10 1.59 3.75 -15.84
C ILE A 10 0.92 4.46 -14.67
N GLU A 11 0.87 3.82 -13.52
CA GLU A 11 0.29 4.35 -12.30
C GLU A 11 1.37 4.51 -11.24
N ILE A 12 1.35 5.63 -10.55
CA ILE A 12 2.23 5.89 -9.42
C ILE A 12 1.37 5.94 -8.17
N LEU A 13 1.70 5.09 -7.20
CA LEU A 13 0.98 5.00 -5.94
C LEU A 13 1.89 5.32 -4.77
N ALA A 14 1.30 5.90 -3.72
CA ALA A 14 1.92 6.05 -2.41
C ALA A 14 1.21 5.12 -1.43
N ARG A 15 1.95 4.23 -0.80
CA ARG A 15 1.44 3.22 0.12
C ARG A 15 2.08 3.35 1.50
N GLY A 16 1.31 3.11 2.54
CA GLY A 16 1.72 3.31 3.92
C GLY A 16 1.87 2.03 4.72
N ALA A 17 3.06 1.82 5.28
CA ALA A 17 3.31 0.77 6.26
C ALA A 17 3.13 1.34 7.68
N CYS A 18 1.96 1.14 8.25
CA CYS A 18 1.66 1.48 9.63
C CYS A 18 1.84 0.26 10.51
N VAL A 19 2.86 0.28 11.36
CA VAL A 19 3.24 -0.85 12.20
C VAL A 19 3.05 -0.51 13.67
N GLY A 20 2.44 -1.42 14.41
CA GLY A 20 2.29 -1.33 15.85
C GLY A 20 2.26 -2.72 16.50
N ARG A 21 2.97 -2.90 17.59
CA ARG A 21 3.00 -4.16 18.36
C ARG A 21 3.24 -5.41 17.49
N GLY A 22 4.15 -5.31 16.50
CA GLY A 22 4.47 -6.42 15.60
C GLY A 22 3.39 -6.75 14.57
N ARG A 23 2.41 -5.85 14.38
CA ARG A 23 1.35 -5.95 13.38
C ARG A 23 1.43 -4.79 12.40
N ILE A 24 1.00 -5.01 11.19
CA ILE A 24 0.90 -4.01 10.13
C ILE A 24 -0.55 -3.88 9.69
N LEU A 25 -0.97 -2.65 9.39
CA LEU A 25 -2.31 -2.40 8.89
C LEU A 25 -2.38 -2.70 7.40
N LEU A 26 -3.32 -3.56 7.00
CA LEU A 26 -3.62 -3.89 5.61
C LEU A 26 -5.02 -3.43 5.23
N CYS A 27 -5.19 -3.12 3.96
CA CYS A 27 -6.45 -2.76 3.34
C CYS A 27 -6.93 -3.91 2.44
N ARG A 28 -8.20 -4.25 2.53
CA ARG A 28 -8.85 -5.26 1.68
C ARG A 28 -9.96 -4.62 0.88
N ASN A 29 -9.95 -4.82 -0.42
CA ASN A 29 -11.10 -4.49 -1.26
C ASN A 29 -12.17 -5.57 -1.06
N ARG A 30 -13.33 -5.19 -0.54
CA ARG A 30 -14.43 -6.13 -0.23
C ARG A 30 -15.05 -6.77 -1.47
N LYS A 31 -15.00 -6.06 -2.61
CA LYS A 31 -15.60 -6.53 -3.86
C LYS A 31 -14.72 -7.55 -4.58
N HIS A 32 -13.41 -7.34 -4.58
CA HIS A 32 -12.46 -8.15 -5.33
C HIS A 32 -11.58 -9.05 -4.46
N GLY A 33 -11.56 -8.81 -3.16
CA GLY A 33 -10.77 -9.56 -2.20
C GLY A 33 -9.28 -9.22 -2.17
N ASN A 34 -8.81 -8.31 -3.02
CA ASN A 34 -7.41 -7.89 -3.09
C ASN A 34 -6.98 -7.23 -1.78
N VAL A 35 -5.78 -7.58 -1.33
CA VAL A 35 -5.16 -7.03 -0.12
C VAL A 35 -3.92 -6.26 -0.49
N TYR A 36 -3.79 -5.06 0.06
CA TYR A 36 -2.66 -4.16 -0.18
C TYR A 36 -2.41 -3.24 1.02
N LEU A 37 -1.31 -2.52 1.01
CA LEU A 37 -1.07 -1.46 1.99
C LEU A 37 -2.04 -0.30 1.76
N PRO A 38 -2.54 0.36 2.83
CA PRO A 38 -3.37 1.55 2.68
C PRO A 38 -2.68 2.65 1.88
N GLY A 39 -3.44 3.41 1.11
CA GLY A 39 -2.97 4.47 0.23
C GLY A 39 -3.52 4.35 -1.17
N GLY A 40 -3.06 5.16 -2.09
CA GLY A 40 -3.60 5.21 -3.45
C GLY A 40 -2.74 6.01 -4.41
N HIS A 41 -3.40 6.49 -5.48
CA HIS A 41 -2.74 7.19 -6.57
C HIS A 41 -2.13 8.52 -6.15
N VAL A 42 -0.98 8.82 -6.72
CA VAL A 42 -0.38 10.15 -6.68
C VAL A 42 -0.96 10.95 -7.84
N ASP A 43 -1.67 12.02 -7.56
CA ASP A 43 -2.26 12.88 -8.55
C ASP A 43 -1.23 13.80 -9.19
N TRP A 44 -1.55 14.30 -10.38
CA TRP A 44 -0.67 15.25 -11.07
C TRP A 44 -0.46 16.51 -10.21
N GLY A 45 0.80 16.90 -10.01
CA GLY A 45 1.17 18.06 -9.19
C GLY A 45 1.16 17.82 -7.68
N GLU A 46 0.92 16.60 -7.24
CA GLU A 46 0.94 16.20 -5.83
C GLU A 46 2.24 15.43 -5.50
N ASP A 47 2.84 15.70 -4.37
CA ASP A 47 3.93 14.83 -3.92
C ASP A 47 3.39 13.57 -3.21
N SER A 48 4.18 12.51 -3.22
CA SER A 48 3.75 11.20 -2.75
C SER A 48 3.40 11.13 -1.27
N ARG A 49 4.01 11.96 -0.41
CA ARG A 49 3.66 12.00 1.02
C ARG A 49 2.33 12.68 1.26
N HIS A 50 2.04 13.75 0.51
CA HIS A 50 0.73 14.41 0.55
C HIS A 50 -0.37 13.51 -0.01
N ALA A 51 -0.10 12.82 -1.14
CA ALA A 51 -1.00 11.82 -1.69
C ALA A 51 -1.36 10.75 -0.64
N LEU A 52 -0.36 10.19 0.02
CA LEU A 52 -0.57 9.18 1.05
C LEU A 52 -1.42 9.71 2.22
N ALA A 53 -1.14 10.93 2.69
CA ALA A 53 -1.91 11.54 3.78
C ALA A 53 -3.36 11.84 3.38
N ARG A 54 -3.59 12.25 2.12
CA ARG A 54 -4.92 12.46 1.55
C ARG A 54 -5.70 11.16 1.47
N GLU A 55 -5.13 10.14 0.83
CA GLU A 55 -5.75 8.80 0.69
C GLU A 55 -6.09 8.20 2.05
N TRP A 56 -5.17 8.32 3.01
CA TRP A 56 -5.39 7.84 4.38
C TRP A 56 -6.61 8.48 5.04
N ARG A 57 -6.78 9.79 4.87
CA ARG A 57 -7.93 10.51 5.38
C ARG A 57 -9.22 10.11 4.67
N GLU A 58 -9.18 9.90 3.36
CA GLU A 58 -10.33 9.45 2.57
C GLU A 58 -10.77 8.04 2.97
N GLU A 59 -9.83 7.12 3.10
CA GLU A 59 -10.09 5.70 3.38
C GLU A 59 -10.41 5.41 4.86
N LEU A 60 -9.72 6.06 5.78
CA LEU A 60 -9.80 5.79 7.24
C LEU A 60 -10.44 6.90 8.04
N GLY A 61 -10.63 8.08 7.46
CA GLY A 61 -11.22 9.22 8.15
C GLY A 61 -10.33 9.85 9.23
N VAL A 62 -9.06 9.46 9.31
CA VAL A 62 -8.11 9.93 10.33
C VAL A 62 -6.84 10.48 9.69
N PRO A 63 -6.19 11.49 10.31
CA PRO A 63 -4.92 12.00 9.80
C PRO A 63 -3.78 11.02 10.08
N CYS A 64 -2.83 10.99 9.18
CA CYS A 64 -1.56 10.30 9.38
C CYS A 64 -0.38 11.18 9.00
N ARG A 65 0.80 10.75 9.40
CA ARG A 65 2.06 11.33 8.96
C ARG A 65 2.86 10.29 8.19
N ALA A 66 3.13 10.59 6.92
CA ALA A 66 4.09 9.84 6.12
C ALA A 66 5.50 10.17 6.62
N GLY A 67 6.21 9.16 7.06
CA GLY A 67 7.54 9.27 7.63
C GLY A 67 8.62 8.87 6.63
N ARG A 68 9.44 7.94 7.08
CA ARG A 68 10.60 7.43 6.35
C ARG A 68 10.20 6.71 5.07
N PHE A 69 10.89 7.00 3.97
CA PHE A 69 10.79 6.22 2.74
C PHE A 69 11.37 4.82 2.96
N LEU A 70 10.59 3.79 2.69
CA LEU A 70 10.98 2.40 2.90
C LEU A 70 11.50 1.74 1.63
N GLY A 71 10.91 2.02 0.48
CA GLY A 71 11.31 1.44 -0.78
C GLY A 71 10.32 1.65 -1.90
N VAL A 72 10.64 1.07 -3.07
CA VAL A 72 9.80 1.05 -4.26
C VAL A 72 9.55 -0.40 -4.66
N VAL A 73 8.34 -0.69 -5.08
CA VAL A 73 7.98 -1.94 -5.76
C VAL A 73 7.33 -1.63 -7.08
N GLU A 74 7.66 -2.41 -8.09
CA GLU A 74 7.03 -2.34 -9.40
C GLU A 74 6.31 -3.63 -9.70
N GLN A 75 5.17 -3.53 -10.38
CA GLN A 75 4.43 -4.68 -10.87
C GLN A 75 3.71 -4.35 -12.18
N ILE A 76 3.41 -5.40 -12.95
CA ILE A 76 2.55 -5.30 -14.11
C ILE A 76 1.38 -6.24 -13.91
N TYR A 77 0.18 -5.76 -14.18
CA TYR A 77 -1.03 -6.58 -14.11
C TYR A 77 -2.03 -6.21 -15.19
N ASP A 78 -2.92 -7.15 -15.49
CA ASP A 78 -4.01 -6.92 -16.42
C ASP A 78 -5.19 -6.28 -15.68
N ALA A 79 -5.47 -5.04 -16.03
CA ALA A 79 -6.62 -4.30 -15.53
C ALA A 79 -7.82 -4.44 -16.48
N ARG A 80 -9.02 -4.06 -16.01
CA ARG A 80 -10.23 -4.11 -16.81
C ARG A 80 -10.12 -3.38 -18.15
N ASN A 81 -9.35 -2.29 -18.20
CA ASN A 81 -9.21 -1.40 -19.34
C ASN A 81 -7.89 -1.55 -20.09
N GLY A 82 -7.12 -2.58 -19.81
CA GLY A 82 -5.83 -2.80 -20.45
C GLY A 82 -4.77 -3.29 -19.46
N ARG A 83 -3.52 -3.10 -19.82
CA ARG A 83 -2.39 -3.54 -19.01
C ARG A 83 -1.78 -2.36 -18.28
N THR A 84 -1.59 -2.50 -16.97
CA THR A 84 -1.07 -1.45 -16.08
C THR A 84 0.31 -1.80 -15.57
N SER A 85 1.24 -0.85 -15.67
CA SER A 85 2.49 -0.84 -14.90
C SER A 85 2.29 0.02 -13.68
N GLU A 86 2.49 -0.53 -12.51
CA GLU A 86 2.36 0.17 -11.23
C GLU A 86 3.72 0.39 -10.59
N ILE A 87 3.96 1.60 -10.11
CA ILE A 87 5.12 1.97 -9.30
C ILE A 87 4.59 2.39 -7.93
N SER A 88 4.83 1.59 -6.93
CA SER A 88 4.39 1.85 -5.55
C SER A 88 5.55 2.37 -4.70
N LEU A 89 5.41 3.60 -4.23
CA LEU A 89 6.31 4.24 -3.27
C LEU A 89 5.85 3.91 -1.85
N ILE A 90 6.67 3.23 -1.08
CA ILE A 90 6.32 2.74 0.25
C ILE A 90 6.92 3.62 1.33
N PHE A 91 6.08 4.13 2.23
CA PHE A 91 6.47 4.97 3.36
C PHE A 91 6.07 4.34 4.68
N GLU A 92 6.86 4.57 5.70
CA GLU A 92 6.44 4.36 7.09
C GLU A 92 5.33 5.36 7.44
N VAL A 93 4.30 4.90 8.14
CA VAL A 93 3.20 5.75 8.57
C VAL A 93 3.05 5.73 10.07
N SER A 94 2.94 6.92 10.65
CA SER A 94 2.52 7.14 12.02
C SER A 94 1.08 7.65 12.05
N CYS A 95 0.21 6.92 12.74
CA CYS A 95 -1.19 7.28 12.92
C CYS A 95 -1.62 7.04 14.37
N PRO A 96 -1.45 8.04 15.26
CA PRO A 96 -1.76 7.88 16.69
C PRO A 96 -3.23 7.57 16.99
N ALA A 97 -4.14 7.90 16.05
CA ALA A 97 -5.56 7.60 16.19
C ALA A 97 -5.91 6.11 16.05
N LEU A 98 -4.99 5.30 15.51
CA LEU A 98 -5.19 3.87 15.31
C LEU A 98 -4.42 3.05 16.34
N SER A 99 -5.02 1.94 16.74
CA SER A 99 -4.41 0.98 17.68
C SER A 99 -4.50 -0.44 17.13
N PRO A 100 -3.41 -1.23 17.20
CA PRO A 100 -3.44 -2.65 16.83
C PRO A 100 -4.34 -3.52 17.70
N ALA A 101 -4.94 -2.97 18.75
CA ALA A 101 -5.88 -3.68 19.58
C ALA A 101 -7.23 -3.94 18.91
N ALA A 102 -7.58 -3.13 17.89
CA ALA A 102 -8.84 -3.27 17.16
C ALA A 102 -8.65 -2.87 15.70
N ASN A 103 -9.34 -3.56 14.80
CA ASN A 103 -9.37 -3.19 13.38
C ASN A 103 -10.15 -1.88 13.22
N PRO A 104 -9.61 -0.89 12.49
CA PRO A 104 -10.30 0.37 12.31
C PRO A 104 -11.49 0.22 11.35
N ALA A 105 -12.52 1.04 11.57
CA ALA A 105 -13.60 1.19 10.62
C ALA A 105 -13.09 1.88 9.34
N SER A 106 -13.62 1.50 8.21
CA SER A 106 -13.38 2.19 6.94
C SER A 106 -14.35 3.36 6.77
N ALA A 107 -13.84 4.47 6.23
CA ALA A 107 -14.68 5.57 5.76
C ALA A 107 -15.32 5.27 4.39
N GLU A 108 -14.83 4.24 3.69
CA GLU A 108 -15.34 3.80 2.39
C GLU A 108 -15.93 2.38 2.47
N GLU A 109 -17.17 2.21 1.96
CA GLU A 109 -17.93 0.96 2.07
C GLU A 109 -17.24 -0.24 1.42
N HIS A 110 -16.48 -0.01 0.34
CA HIS A 110 -15.85 -1.08 -0.42
C HIS A 110 -14.51 -1.54 0.18
N LEU A 111 -14.04 -0.90 1.26
CA LEU A 111 -12.79 -1.23 1.92
C LEU A 111 -13.01 -1.79 3.33
N ALA A 112 -12.07 -2.60 3.75
CA ALA A 112 -11.93 -3.08 5.11
C ALA A 112 -10.45 -3.02 5.51
N PHE A 113 -10.20 -2.79 6.79
CA PHE A 113 -8.83 -2.71 7.32
C PHE A 113 -8.64 -3.74 8.41
N GLU A 114 -7.47 -4.37 8.44
CA GLU A 114 -7.13 -5.33 9.48
C GLU A 114 -5.65 -5.24 9.87
N TRP A 115 -5.38 -5.47 11.15
CA TRP A 115 -4.04 -5.59 11.67
C TRP A 115 -3.55 -7.03 11.55
N VAL A 116 -2.55 -7.26 10.72
CA VAL A 116 -1.97 -8.58 10.45
C VAL A 116 -0.59 -8.66 11.09
N PRO A 117 -0.23 -9.77 11.78
CA PRO A 117 1.12 -9.95 12.26
C PRO A 117 2.15 -9.87 11.13
N LEU A 118 3.23 -9.11 11.30
CA LEU A 118 4.31 -9.01 10.30
C LEU A 118 4.86 -10.39 9.90
N LYS A 119 4.93 -11.31 10.85
CA LYS A 119 5.38 -12.70 10.61
C LYS A 119 4.41 -13.57 9.81
N ALA A 120 3.19 -13.07 9.53
CA ALA A 120 2.16 -13.79 8.80
C ALA A 120 1.79 -13.11 7.46
N LEU A 121 2.61 -12.16 7.00
CA LEU A 121 2.37 -11.44 5.75
C LEU A 121 2.35 -12.35 4.52
N ASP A 122 3.17 -13.40 4.50
CA ASP A 122 3.21 -14.41 3.45
C ASP A 122 1.86 -15.10 3.22
N ARG A 123 1.02 -15.15 4.25
CA ARG A 123 -0.31 -15.78 4.20
C ARG A 123 -1.46 -14.77 4.16
N SER A 124 -1.15 -13.49 4.15
CA SER A 124 -2.17 -12.43 4.18
C SER A 124 -2.84 -12.16 2.84
N GLY A 125 -2.24 -12.61 1.74
CA GLY A 125 -2.66 -12.26 0.38
C GLY A 125 -2.23 -10.86 -0.05
N LEU A 126 -1.28 -10.25 0.67
CA LEU A 126 -0.74 -8.92 0.36
C LEU A 126 -0.16 -8.88 -1.06
N LEU A 127 -0.58 -7.86 -1.82
CA LEU A 127 -0.10 -7.58 -3.17
C LEU A 127 0.68 -6.26 -3.25
N PRO A 128 1.71 -6.18 -4.11
CA PRO A 128 2.37 -7.32 -4.75
C PRO A 128 3.06 -8.23 -3.72
N GLU A 129 3.11 -9.52 -4.01
CA GLU A 129 3.58 -10.56 -3.06
C GLU A 129 4.98 -10.29 -2.50
N ILE A 130 5.85 -9.64 -3.28
CA ILE A 130 7.21 -9.27 -2.86
C ILE A 130 7.22 -8.38 -1.61
N LEU A 131 6.15 -7.66 -1.34
CA LEU A 131 6.04 -6.84 -0.12
C LEU A 131 6.05 -7.67 1.15
N ALA A 132 5.51 -8.89 1.11
CA ALA A 132 5.54 -9.78 2.27
C ALA A 132 6.97 -10.17 2.67
N GLU A 133 7.89 -10.24 1.71
CA GLU A 133 9.30 -10.51 1.94
C GLU A 133 10.06 -9.26 2.42
N CYS A 134 9.75 -8.10 1.80
CA CYS A 134 10.51 -6.86 2.03
C CYS A 134 10.15 -6.16 3.33
N LEU A 135 8.85 -6.07 3.64
CA LEU A 135 8.35 -5.23 4.73
C LEU A 135 8.91 -5.56 6.11
N PRO A 136 9.06 -6.82 6.52
CA PRO A 136 9.64 -7.12 7.82
C PRO A 136 11.03 -6.51 8.00
N GLY A 137 11.88 -6.61 7.00
CA GLY A 137 13.21 -6.00 7.00
C GLY A 137 13.20 -4.48 6.88
N TRP A 138 12.34 -3.94 6.01
CA TRP A 138 12.23 -2.49 5.80
C TRP A 138 11.69 -1.76 7.02
N CYS A 139 10.75 -2.36 7.74
CA CYS A 139 10.17 -1.77 8.94
C CYS A 139 11.07 -1.91 10.18
N ALA A 140 11.92 -2.94 10.24
CA ALA A 140 12.70 -3.25 11.43
C ALA A 140 13.90 -2.31 11.66
N ARG A 141 14.47 -1.66 10.61
CA ARG A 141 15.73 -0.93 10.74
C ARG A 141 15.74 0.43 10.05
N PRO A 142 16.26 1.48 10.71
CA PRO A 142 16.53 2.77 10.09
C PRO A 142 17.78 2.77 9.20
N ALA A 143 18.65 1.78 9.28
CA ALA A 143 19.94 1.78 8.61
C ALA A 143 20.05 0.75 7.50
N ALA A 144 20.93 1.05 6.53
CA ALA A 144 21.28 0.31 5.32
C ALA A 144 20.20 0.34 4.24
N ALA A 145 20.28 1.38 3.46
CA ALA A 145 19.53 1.62 2.23
C ALA A 145 19.84 0.63 1.09
N ALA A 146 20.41 -0.54 1.40
CA ALA A 146 20.73 -1.52 0.41
C ALA A 146 19.44 -2.11 -0.18
N ARG A 147 19.17 -1.76 -1.43
CA ARG A 147 18.16 -2.34 -2.30
C ARG A 147 16.72 -2.24 -1.79
N ARG A 148 16.26 -1.02 -1.61
CA ARG A 148 14.85 -0.71 -1.31
C ARG A 148 13.99 -0.53 -2.56
N TRP A 149 14.48 -0.98 -3.68
CA TRP A 149 13.75 -1.02 -4.93
C TRP A 149 13.64 -2.48 -5.39
N ARG A 150 12.45 -2.83 -5.89
CA ARG A 150 12.18 -4.12 -6.51
C ARG A 150 11.40 -3.89 -7.79
N GLY A 151 11.96 -4.37 -8.87
CA GLY A 151 11.32 -4.38 -10.17
C GLY A 151 10.62 -5.71 -10.46
N PHE A 152 9.70 -5.69 -11.38
CA PHE A 152 8.95 -6.89 -11.80
C PHE A 152 9.80 -7.89 -12.60
N GLN A 153 11.04 -7.57 -12.90
CA GLN A 153 12.00 -8.44 -13.59
C GLN A 153 13.05 -9.03 -12.65
N ASP A 154 12.95 -8.73 -11.37
CA ASP A 154 13.79 -9.32 -10.33
C ASP A 154 13.12 -10.62 -9.82
#